data_8aecce4de9ca0999f37aad4f1a1183a7
#
_entry.id   8aecce4de9ca0999f37aad4f1a1183a7
#
_cell.length_a   1.000
_cell.length_b   1.000
_cell.length_c   1.000
_cell.angle_alpha   90.00
_cell.angle_beta   90.00
_cell.angle_gamma   90.00
#
_symmetry.space_group_name_H-M   'P 1'
#
loop_
_entity.id
_entity.type
_entity.pdbx_description
1 polymer ?
#
loop_
_entity_poly.entity_id
_entity_poly.type
_entity_poly.pdbx_seq_one_letter_code
_entity_poly.pdbx_strand_id
1 'polypeptide(L)'
;MKTLRQAVRDYLSLRRSLGFKLKDHERVLQEFVSFLKKERSARVSIRLALQFATQHQYQQPAQWAARLRVVRGFARYRSGEDPLTEIPPLGLLPYRPLRARPYLYSTEEIRELLDAARNLHSTSTLKPWTYFCLFGLLATTGLRISEALNLQEGC
;
A
#
# COMPACT_ATOMS: atom_id res chain seq x y z
N MET A 1 -29.43 11.41 -2.12
CA MET A 1 -28.36 10.48 -1.64
C MET A 1 -27.14 10.64 -2.52
N LYS A 2 -25.95 10.76 -1.91
CA LYS A 2 -24.69 10.80 -2.66
C LYS A 2 -24.43 9.45 -3.35
N THR A 3 -23.88 9.47 -4.56
CA THR A 3 -23.44 8.24 -5.24
C THR A 3 -22.27 7.61 -4.51
N LEU A 4 -22.07 6.29 -4.66
CA LEU A 4 -20.90 5.59 -4.08
C LEU A 4 -19.58 6.20 -4.53
N ARG A 5 -19.48 6.63 -5.80
CA ARG A 5 -18.28 7.30 -6.31
C ARG A 5 -18.00 8.63 -5.61
N GLN A 6 -19.06 9.41 -5.35
CA GLN A 6 -18.92 10.65 -4.60
C GLN A 6 -18.50 10.39 -3.16
N ALA A 7 -19.13 9.43 -2.48
CA ALA A 7 -18.77 9.05 -1.11
C ALA A 7 -17.32 8.57 -0.98
N VAL A 8 -16.79 7.80 -1.97
CA VAL A 8 -15.37 7.40 -1.99
C VAL A 8 -14.47 8.62 -2.14
N ARG A 9 -14.81 9.57 -3.03
CA ARG A 9 -14.00 10.80 -3.17
C ARG A 9 -13.97 11.62 -1.89
N ASP A 10 -15.12 11.82 -1.26
CA ASP A 10 -15.24 12.57 0.00
C ASP A 10 -14.44 11.89 1.12
N TYR A 11 -14.54 10.56 1.24
CA TYR A 11 -13.74 9.77 2.19
C TYR A 11 -12.22 9.92 1.96
N LEU A 12 -11.76 9.81 0.72
CA LEU A 12 -10.34 9.94 0.38
C LEU A 12 -9.85 11.38 0.62
N SER A 13 -10.66 12.38 0.28
CA SER A 13 -10.35 13.80 0.53
C SER A 13 -10.19 14.05 2.03
N LEU A 14 -11.15 13.62 2.84
CA LEU A 14 -11.08 13.73 4.30
C LEU A 14 -9.83 13.05 4.87
N ARG A 15 -9.52 11.84 4.41
CA ARG A 15 -8.35 11.11 4.91
C ARG A 15 -7.04 11.76 4.47
N ARG A 16 -7.00 12.35 3.27
CA ARG A 16 -5.82 13.06 2.76
C ARG A 16 -5.58 14.38 3.50
N SER A 17 -6.62 15.11 3.88
CA SER A 17 -6.48 16.32 4.70
C SER A 17 -5.88 16.03 6.08
N LEU A 18 -5.99 14.77 6.55
CA LEU A 18 -5.34 14.27 7.77
C LEU A 18 -3.91 13.71 7.53
N GLY A 19 -3.30 13.96 6.35
CA GLY A 19 -1.93 13.58 6.03
C GLY A 19 -1.72 12.18 5.45
N PHE A 20 -2.78 11.40 5.19
CA PHE A 20 -2.63 10.06 4.63
C PHE A 20 -2.49 10.09 3.10
N LYS A 21 -1.45 9.48 2.52
CA LYS A 21 -1.23 9.43 1.05
C LYS A 21 -2.27 8.57 0.31
N LEU A 22 -2.68 7.42 0.84
CA LEU A 22 -3.77 6.52 0.41
C LEU A 22 -3.80 6.12 -1.08
N LYS A 23 -2.66 6.04 -1.78
CA LYS A 23 -2.62 5.67 -3.21
C LYS A 23 -3.25 4.30 -3.48
N ASP A 24 -2.84 3.27 -2.71
CA ASP A 24 -3.39 1.91 -2.85
C ASP A 24 -4.85 1.81 -2.40
N HIS A 25 -5.25 2.57 -1.36
CA HIS A 25 -6.64 2.61 -0.91
C HIS A 25 -7.57 3.17 -1.98
N GLU A 26 -7.13 4.21 -2.69
CA GLU A 26 -7.91 4.79 -3.80
C GLU A 26 -8.16 3.75 -4.89
N ARG A 27 -7.12 3.06 -5.35
CA ARG A 27 -7.25 2.01 -6.36
C ARG A 27 -8.22 0.92 -5.92
N VAL A 28 -8.06 0.39 -4.71
CA VAL A 28 -8.93 -0.66 -4.17
C VAL A 28 -10.39 -0.20 -4.07
N LEU A 29 -10.65 1.03 -3.63
CA LEU A 29 -12.00 1.56 -3.52
C LEU A 29 -12.65 1.84 -4.88
N GLN A 30 -11.89 2.28 -5.88
CA GLN A 30 -12.38 2.43 -7.25
C GLN A 30 -12.75 1.08 -7.87
N GLU A 31 -11.91 0.05 -7.66
CA GLU A 31 -12.22 -1.33 -8.05
C GLU A 31 -13.50 -1.83 -7.35
N PHE A 32 -13.65 -1.56 -6.05
CA PHE A 32 -14.81 -1.96 -5.27
C PHE A 32 -16.10 -1.30 -5.76
N VAL A 33 -16.07 0.00 -6.05
CA VAL A 33 -17.25 0.70 -6.62
C VAL A 33 -17.62 0.13 -7.99
N SER A 34 -16.62 -0.20 -8.81
CA SER A 34 -16.83 -0.83 -10.11
C SER A 34 -17.43 -2.23 -9.99
N PHE A 35 -16.97 -3.01 -9.00
CA PHE A 35 -17.53 -4.30 -8.63
C PHE A 35 -18.99 -4.18 -8.19
N LEU A 36 -19.31 -3.27 -7.25
CA LEU A 36 -20.69 -3.05 -6.80
C LEU A 36 -21.62 -2.66 -7.96
N LYS A 37 -21.12 -1.87 -8.92
CA LYS A 37 -21.89 -1.53 -10.12
C LYS A 37 -22.21 -2.76 -10.97
N LYS A 38 -21.27 -3.69 -11.14
CA LYS A 38 -21.49 -4.98 -11.84
C LYS A 38 -22.52 -5.84 -11.12
N GLU A 39 -22.46 -5.88 -9.79
CA GLU A 39 -23.41 -6.59 -8.94
C GLU A 39 -24.78 -5.87 -8.82
N ARG A 40 -24.97 -4.75 -9.54
CA ARG A 40 -26.19 -3.90 -9.50
C ARG A 40 -26.59 -3.50 -8.08
N SER A 41 -25.61 -3.34 -7.20
CA SER A 41 -25.83 -2.93 -5.81
C SER A 41 -25.42 -1.48 -5.60
N ALA A 42 -26.32 -0.70 -5.01
CA ALA A 42 -26.06 0.67 -4.58
C ALA A 42 -25.53 0.76 -3.13
N ARG A 43 -25.43 -0.38 -2.42
CA ARG A 43 -25.10 -0.45 -1.00
C ARG A 43 -23.93 -1.38 -0.75
N VAL A 44 -23.23 -1.10 0.33
CA VAL A 44 -22.17 -1.97 0.83
C VAL A 44 -22.78 -3.01 1.76
N SER A 45 -22.62 -4.30 1.44
CA SER A 45 -22.97 -5.41 2.34
C SER A 45 -21.74 -6.23 2.68
N ILE A 46 -21.78 -6.93 3.82
CA ILE A 46 -20.69 -7.81 4.26
C ILE A 46 -20.43 -8.89 3.20
N ARG A 47 -21.49 -9.46 2.64
CA ARG A 47 -21.38 -10.47 1.58
C ARG A 47 -20.61 -9.95 0.36
N LEU A 48 -20.99 -8.78 -0.16
CA LEU A 48 -20.34 -8.17 -1.34
C LEU A 48 -18.90 -7.72 -1.04
N ALA A 49 -18.65 -7.20 0.17
CA ALA A 49 -17.30 -6.85 0.60
C ALA A 49 -16.38 -8.07 0.65
N LEU A 50 -16.87 -9.21 1.17
CA LEU A 50 -16.12 -10.46 1.23
C LEU A 50 -15.89 -11.02 -0.19
N GLN A 51 -16.93 -11.10 -1.01
CA GLN A 51 -16.82 -11.54 -2.40
C GLN A 51 -15.81 -10.71 -3.20
N PHE A 52 -15.85 -9.39 -3.06
CA PHE A 52 -14.86 -8.50 -3.68
C PHE A 52 -13.44 -8.77 -3.18
N ALA A 53 -13.26 -8.95 -1.87
CA ALA A 53 -11.93 -9.17 -1.31
C ALA A 53 -11.29 -10.47 -1.81
N THR A 54 -12.10 -11.53 -1.99
CA THR A 54 -11.65 -12.90 -2.35
C THR A 54 -11.80 -13.25 -3.84
N GLN A 55 -12.27 -12.33 -4.69
CA GLN A 55 -12.54 -12.61 -6.12
C GLN A 55 -11.30 -13.08 -6.91
N HIS A 56 -10.10 -12.73 -6.47
CA HIS A 56 -8.85 -13.12 -7.12
C HIS A 56 -8.25 -14.34 -6.41
N GLN A 57 -8.54 -15.53 -6.92
CA GLN A 57 -8.11 -16.80 -6.32
C GLN A 57 -6.59 -16.97 -6.20
N TYR A 58 -5.81 -16.35 -7.09
CA TYR A 58 -4.35 -16.41 -7.08
C TYR A 58 -3.68 -15.43 -6.11
N GLN A 59 -4.43 -14.60 -5.41
CA GLN A 59 -3.90 -13.69 -4.40
C GLN A 59 -3.70 -14.41 -3.07
N GLN A 60 -2.66 -14.00 -2.36
CA GLN A 60 -2.41 -14.52 -1.01
C GLN A 60 -3.48 -14.05 0.00
N PRO A 61 -3.79 -14.85 1.04
CA PRO A 61 -4.75 -14.46 2.09
C PRO A 61 -4.49 -13.10 2.72
N ALA A 62 -3.21 -12.68 2.77
CA ALA A 62 -2.80 -11.35 3.20
C ALA A 62 -3.43 -10.23 2.36
N GLN A 63 -3.47 -10.42 1.04
CA GLN A 63 -4.01 -9.42 0.11
C GLN A 63 -5.52 -9.34 0.23
N TRP A 64 -6.21 -10.47 0.43
CA TRP A 64 -7.65 -10.48 0.69
C TRP A 64 -7.99 -9.73 1.98
N ALA A 65 -7.26 -10.01 3.06
CA ALA A 65 -7.45 -9.31 4.33
C ALA A 65 -7.14 -7.80 4.21
N ALA A 66 -6.12 -7.42 3.44
CA ALA A 66 -5.79 -6.02 3.18
C ALA A 66 -6.89 -5.31 2.38
N ARG A 67 -7.42 -5.94 1.31
CA ARG A 67 -8.54 -5.40 0.52
C ARG A 67 -9.78 -5.22 1.39
N LEU A 68 -10.15 -6.23 2.18
CA LEU A 68 -11.30 -6.15 3.08
C LEU A 68 -11.14 -5.06 4.14
N ARG A 69 -9.93 -4.84 4.65
CA ARG A 69 -9.62 -3.76 5.60
C ARG A 69 -9.89 -2.39 4.99
N VAL A 70 -9.51 -2.18 3.74
CA VAL A 70 -9.76 -0.92 3.02
C VAL A 70 -11.26 -0.69 2.86
N VAL A 71 -12.01 -1.71 2.37
CA VAL A 71 -13.46 -1.64 2.21
C VAL A 71 -14.15 -1.39 3.56
N ARG A 72 -13.71 -2.04 4.64
CA ARG A 72 -14.25 -1.84 5.99
C ARG A 72 -14.06 -0.40 6.48
N GLY A 73 -12.90 0.22 6.21
CA GLY A 73 -12.65 1.62 6.54
C GLY A 73 -13.62 2.56 5.84
N PHE A 74 -13.89 2.33 4.57
CA PHE A 74 -14.88 3.09 3.80
C PHE A 74 -16.31 2.79 4.27
N ALA A 75 -16.67 1.54 4.52
CA ALA A 75 -17.99 1.16 5.02
C ALA A 75 -18.32 1.85 6.36
N ARG A 76 -17.34 1.95 7.27
CA ARG A 76 -17.49 2.68 8.53
C ARG A 76 -17.76 4.17 8.32
N TYR A 77 -17.08 4.80 7.37
CA TYR A 77 -17.36 6.19 7.01
C TYR A 77 -18.76 6.34 6.40
N ARG A 78 -19.11 5.45 5.46
CA ARG A 78 -20.39 5.49 4.75
C ARG A 78 -21.58 5.21 5.66
N SER A 79 -21.46 4.37 6.69
CA SER A 79 -22.54 4.07 7.64
C SER A 79 -23.02 5.29 8.41
N GLY A 80 -22.21 6.33 8.55
CA GLY A 80 -22.66 7.61 9.12
C GLY A 80 -23.64 8.39 8.24
N GLU A 81 -23.62 8.17 6.91
CA GLU A 81 -24.54 8.79 5.95
C GLU A 81 -25.68 7.86 5.52
N ASP A 82 -25.42 6.54 5.50
CA ASP A 82 -26.36 5.50 5.07
C ASP A 82 -26.37 4.36 6.09
N PRO A 83 -27.37 4.37 7.02
CA PRO A 83 -27.50 3.35 8.07
C PRO A 83 -27.66 1.92 7.57
N LEU A 84 -28.04 1.74 6.28
CA LEU A 84 -28.16 0.42 5.65
C LEU A 84 -26.82 -0.12 5.12
N THR A 85 -25.74 0.63 5.29
CA THR A 85 -24.39 0.16 4.99
C THR A 85 -23.91 -0.82 6.07
N GLU A 86 -23.63 -2.05 5.67
CA GLU A 86 -23.06 -3.05 6.57
C GLU A 86 -21.54 -2.88 6.70
N ILE A 87 -21.05 -2.96 7.95
CA ILE A 87 -19.62 -2.85 8.24
C ILE A 87 -19.05 -4.26 8.42
N PRO A 88 -18.13 -4.73 7.55
CA PRO A 88 -17.49 -6.04 7.74
C PRO A 88 -16.81 -6.12 9.12
N PRO A 89 -17.03 -7.20 9.91
CA PRO A 89 -16.41 -7.35 11.22
C PRO A 89 -14.88 -7.47 11.12
N LEU A 90 -14.22 -7.23 12.25
CA LEU A 90 -12.79 -7.52 12.38
C LEU A 90 -12.57 -9.04 12.37
N GLY A 91 -11.49 -9.47 11.73
CA GLY A 91 -11.11 -10.88 11.75
C GLY A 91 -11.92 -11.78 10.82
N LEU A 92 -12.83 -11.24 9.98
CA LEU A 92 -13.60 -12.02 9.00
C LEU A 92 -12.69 -12.77 8.00
N LEU A 93 -11.55 -12.17 7.66
CA LEU A 93 -10.45 -12.84 6.95
C LEU A 93 -9.21 -12.74 7.85
N PRO A 94 -9.00 -13.71 8.74
CA PRO A 94 -7.87 -13.66 9.66
C PRO A 94 -6.57 -13.86 8.89
N TYR A 95 -5.68 -12.91 9.02
CA TYR A 95 -4.32 -12.99 8.52
C TYR A 95 -3.35 -12.48 9.58
N ARG A 96 -2.46 -13.35 10.03
CA ARG A 96 -1.32 -12.97 10.86
C ARG A 96 -0.12 -12.80 9.93
N PRO A 97 0.39 -11.58 9.72
CA PRO A 97 1.58 -11.41 8.92
C PRO A 97 2.75 -12.11 9.61
N LEU A 98 3.29 -13.14 8.97
CA LEU A 98 4.58 -13.69 9.36
C LEU A 98 5.63 -12.65 8.91
N ARG A 99 6.16 -11.92 9.89
CA ARG A 99 7.26 -10.99 9.62
C ARG A 99 8.51 -11.83 9.32
N ALA A 100 8.95 -11.82 8.05
CA ALA A 100 10.23 -12.41 7.71
C ALA A 100 11.33 -11.77 8.57
N ARG A 101 12.26 -12.58 9.07
CA ARG A 101 13.44 -12.03 9.75
C ARG A 101 14.21 -11.20 8.74
N PRO A 102 14.55 -9.93 9.04
CA PRO A 102 15.37 -9.14 8.15
C PRO A 102 16.75 -9.80 8.02
N TYR A 103 17.29 -9.83 6.81
CA TYR A 103 18.67 -10.18 6.59
C TYR A 103 19.54 -9.02 7.07
N LEU A 104 20.50 -9.32 7.93
CA LEU A 104 21.46 -8.33 8.42
C LEU A 104 22.78 -8.57 7.69
N TYR A 105 23.14 -7.64 6.84
CA TYR A 105 24.43 -7.70 6.12
C TYR A 105 25.59 -7.55 7.07
N SER A 106 26.63 -8.37 6.91
CA SER A 106 27.90 -8.19 7.59
C SER A 106 28.68 -7.00 7.01
N THR A 107 29.71 -6.54 7.70
CA THR A 107 30.58 -5.48 7.20
C THR A 107 31.27 -5.87 5.90
N GLU A 108 31.65 -7.14 5.79
CA GLU A 108 32.29 -7.73 4.62
C GLU A 108 31.34 -7.73 3.42
N GLU A 109 30.11 -8.20 3.60
CA GLU A 109 29.09 -8.18 2.54
C GLU A 109 28.74 -6.76 2.07
N ILE A 110 28.74 -5.78 2.99
CA ILE A 110 28.55 -4.37 2.62
C ILE A 110 29.72 -3.87 1.77
N ARG A 111 30.96 -4.23 2.11
CA ARG A 111 32.15 -3.86 1.30
C ARG A 111 32.07 -4.49 -0.10
N GLU A 112 31.77 -5.78 -0.18
CA GLU A 112 31.60 -6.48 -1.46
C GLU A 112 30.51 -5.83 -2.33
N LEU A 113 29.38 -5.45 -1.72
CA LEU A 113 28.31 -4.74 -2.42
C LEU A 113 28.76 -3.38 -2.96
N LEU A 114 29.54 -2.63 -2.17
CA LEU A 114 30.08 -1.33 -2.60
C LEU A 114 31.11 -1.49 -3.72
N ASP A 115 31.97 -2.49 -3.65
CA ASP A 115 32.95 -2.79 -4.69
C ASP A 115 32.26 -3.27 -5.99
N ALA A 116 31.23 -4.10 -5.88
CA ALA A 116 30.42 -4.50 -7.02
C ALA A 116 29.71 -3.30 -7.66
N ALA A 117 29.22 -2.36 -6.88
CA ALA A 117 28.61 -1.12 -7.38
C ALA A 117 29.61 -0.25 -8.16
N ARG A 118 30.85 -0.11 -7.66
CA ARG A 118 31.91 0.64 -8.35
C ARG A 118 32.32 0.01 -9.67
N ASN A 119 32.35 -1.31 -9.72
CA ASN A 119 32.76 -2.09 -10.90
C ASN A 119 31.60 -2.44 -11.82
N LEU A 120 30.41 -1.84 -11.62
CA LEU A 120 29.26 -2.07 -12.45
C LEU A 120 29.51 -1.65 -13.91
N HIS A 121 29.40 -2.60 -14.83
CA HIS A 121 29.50 -2.31 -16.27
C HIS A 121 28.30 -1.45 -16.71
N SER A 122 28.57 -0.24 -17.16
CA SER A 122 27.52 0.69 -17.60
C SER A 122 28.06 1.61 -18.70
N THR A 123 27.20 1.96 -19.64
CA THR A 123 27.45 2.99 -20.66
C THR A 123 27.54 4.41 -20.06
N SER A 124 26.98 4.61 -18.85
CA SER A 124 27.06 5.87 -18.10
C SER A 124 28.09 5.75 -16.98
N THR A 125 29.07 6.63 -16.96
CA THR A 125 30.09 6.72 -15.91
C THR A 125 29.53 7.12 -14.55
N LEU A 126 28.39 7.83 -14.51
CA LEU A 126 27.72 8.25 -13.27
C LEU A 126 27.02 7.11 -12.55
N LYS A 127 26.56 6.09 -13.28
CA LYS A 127 25.73 5.04 -12.72
C LYS A 127 26.44 4.22 -11.62
N PRO A 128 27.68 3.74 -11.80
CA PRO A 128 28.45 3.07 -10.75
C PRO A 128 28.62 3.94 -9.49
N TRP A 129 28.96 5.19 -9.66
CA TRP A 129 29.12 6.15 -8.56
C TRP A 129 27.82 6.42 -7.82
N THR A 130 26.71 6.55 -8.55
CA THR A 130 25.38 6.75 -7.94
C THR A 130 25.01 5.57 -7.03
N TYR A 131 25.20 4.34 -7.49
CA TYR A 131 24.92 3.16 -6.65
C TYR A 131 25.89 3.03 -5.49
N PHE A 132 27.17 3.29 -5.69
CA PHE A 132 28.17 3.29 -4.61
C PHE A 132 27.79 4.29 -3.50
N CYS A 133 27.51 5.55 -3.86
CA CYS A 133 27.12 6.58 -2.90
C CYS A 133 25.78 6.24 -2.22
N LEU A 134 24.80 5.76 -2.98
CA LEU A 134 23.49 5.39 -2.43
C LEU A 134 23.59 4.24 -1.42
N PHE A 135 24.30 3.16 -1.76
CA PHE A 135 24.46 2.02 -0.85
C PHE A 135 25.29 2.38 0.37
N GLY A 136 26.35 3.18 0.20
CA GLY A 136 27.12 3.71 1.32
C GLY A 136 26.27 4.56 2.27
N LEU A 137 25.46 5.45 1.71
CA LEU A 137 24.53 6.27 2.50
C LEU A 137 23.52 5.42 3.26
N LEU A 138 22.89 4.44 2.60
CA LEU A 138 21.91 3.55 3.23
C LEU A 138 22.57 2.71 4.35
N ALA A 139 23.77 2.20 4.12
CA ALA A 139 24.48 1.36 5.09
C ALA A 139 24.91 2.14 6.35
N THR A 140 25.30 3.42 6.18
CA THR A 140 25.79 4.25 7.30
C THR A 140 24.67 4.94 8.07
N THR A 141 23.57 5.32 7.40
CA THR A 141 22.49 6.13 8.02
C THR A 141 21.28 5.32 8.40
N GLY A 142 21.07 4.13 7.81
CA GLY A 142 19.84 3.35 8.00
C GLY A 142 18.58 3.98 7.39
N LEU A 143 18.71 4.99 6.52
CA LEU A 143 17.60 5.60 5.81
C LEU A 143 16.85 4.59 4.95
N ARG A 144 15.55 4.78 4.81
CA ARG A 144 14.79 4.04 3.79
C ARG A 144 15.16 4.57 2.41
N ILE A 145 15.12 3.70 1.39
CA ILE A 145 15.45 4.10 0.01
C ILE A 145 14.64 5.32 -0.47
N SER A 146 13.36 5.40 -0.08
CA SER A 146 12.53 6.57 -0.42
C SER A 146 12.94 7.85 0.31
N GLU A 147 13.51 7.75 1.48
CA GLU A 147 14.04 8.89 2.24
C GLU A 147 15.34 9.37 1.62
N ALA A 148 16.25 8.44 1.30
CA ALA A 148 17.50 8.76 0.62
C ALA A 148 17.27 9.41 -0.76
N LEU A 149 16.31 8.91 -1.55
CA LEU A 149 15.98 9.45 -2.88
C LEU A 149 15.26 10.81 -2.83
N ASN A 150 14.70 11.21 -1.71
CA ASN A 150 14.02 12.51 -1.52
C ASN A 150 14.84 13.50 -0.70
N LEU A 151 16.12 13.22 -0.43
CA LEU A 151 17.02 14.19 0.20
C LEU A 151 17.14 15.43 -0.70
N GLN A 152 17.06 16.62 -0.09
CA GLN A 152 17.24 17.91 -0.76
C GLN A 152 18.46 18.59 -0.18
N GLU A 153 19.17 19.35 -1.00
CA GLU A 153 20.25 20.22 -0.52
C GLU A 153 19.66 21.29 0.42
N GLY A 154 20.26 21.43 1.60
CA GLY A 154 19.85 22.45 2.57
C GLY A 154 18.92 21.98 3.70
N CYS A 155 18.75 20.67 3.89
CA CYS A 155 18.12 20.09 5.09
C CYS A 155 19.16 19.70 6.12
#